data_af7c0fa470b4e8d1de16c865586da781
#
_entry.id   af7c0fa470b4e8d1de16c865586da781
#
_cell.length_a   1.000
_cell.length_b   1.000
_cell.length_c   1.000
_cell.angle_alpha   90.00
_cell.angle_beta   90.00
_cell.angle_gamma   90.00
#
_symmetry.space_group_name_H-M   'P 1'
#
loop_
_entity.id
_entity.type
_entity.pdbx_description
1 polymer ?
#
loop_
_entity_poly.entity_id
_entity_poly.type
_entity_poly.pdbx_seq_one_letter_code
_entity_poly.pdbx_strand_id
1 'polypeptide(L)'
;MSTVEELTFQRDRWIKRTWCEIDLDCLKENITLIQSLAKKTVIGVVKANAYGHGDVMIAKELQKAGIHQFAVSSIEEAMDLRLGGIEDDILILGYTAIECAPVLW
;
A
#
# COMPACT_ATOMS: atom_id res chain seq x y z
N MET A 1 -16.95 32.96 8.87
CA MET A 1 -16.87 31.56 9.34
C MET A 1 -16.52 30.67 8.17
N SER A 2 -15.52 29.83 8.32
CA SER A 2 -15.07 28.94 7.24
C SER A 2 -16.08 27.81 7.00
N THR A 3 -16.20 27.37 5.74
CA THR A 3 -17.00 26.21 5.37
C THR A 3 -16.33 24.90 5.84
N VAL A 4 -17.09 23.81 5.88
CA VAL A 4 -16.54 22.47 6.21
C VAL A 4 -15.45 22.07 5.21
N GLU A 5 -15.63 22.40 3.92
CA GLU A 5 -14.64 22.10 2.88
C GLU A 5 -13.34 22.85 3.10
N GLU A 6 -13.40 24.15 3.43
CA GLU A 6 -12.22 24.96 3.75
C GLU A 6 -11.50 24.43 4.98
N LEU A 7 -12.23 24.09 6.03
CA LEU A 7 -11.66 23.53 7.26
C LEU A 7 -10.97 22.18 6.99
N THR A 8 -11.61 21.32 6.21
CA THR A 8 -11.03 20.02 5.82
C THR A 8 -9.75 20.21 5.03
N PHE A 9 -9.75 21.11 4.03
CA PHE A 9 -8.58 21.43 3.24
C PHE A 9 -7.44 21.96 4.10
N GLN A 10 -7.74 22.88 5.04
CA GLN A 10 -6.74 23.41 5.96
C GLN A 10 -6.18 22.33 6.88
N ARG A 11 -7.04 21.48 7.43
CA ARG A 11 -6.65 20.37 8.31
C ARG A 11 -5.62 19.46 7.63
N ASP A 12 -5.85 19.12 6.38
CA ASP A 12 -4.97 18.21 5.65
C ASP A 12 -3.60 18.82 5.33
N ARG A 13 -3.51 20.14 5.41
CA ARG A 13 -2.26 20.89 5.20
C ARG A 13 -1.57 21.28 6.50
N TRP A 14 -2.20 21.08 7.65
CA TRP A 14 -1.60 21.42 8.92
C TRP A 14 -0.43 20.51 9.26
N ILE A 15 0.62 21.10 9.79
CA ILE A 15 1.74 20.35 10.35
C ILE A 15 1.26 19.73 11.65
N LYS A 16 1.24 18.40 11.70
CA LYS A 16 0.86 17.65 12.90
C LYS A 16 2.03 17.63 13.88
N ARG A 17 1.74 17.43 15.17
CA ARG A 17 2.77 17.31 16.21
C ARG A 17 3.65 16.07 16.01
N THR A 18 3.07 15.05 15.42
CA THR A 18 3.75 13.77 15.16
C THR A 18 3.39 13.32 13.75
N TRP A 19 4.39 12.93 12.99
CA TRP A 19 4.20 12.37 11.65
C TRP A 19 5.27 11.33 11.37
N CYS A 20 5.02 10.51 10.36
CA CYS A 20 5.97 9.54 9.85
C CYS A 20 6.52 10.05 8.53
N GLU A 21 7.83 10.16 8.42
CA GLU A 21 8.50 10.50 7.16
C GLU A 21 8.92 9.21 6.46
N ILE A 22 8.46 9.03 5.23
CA ILE A 22 8.78 7.86 4.43
C ILE A 22 9.78 8.25 3.35
N ASP A 23 10.96 7.63 3.40
CA ASP A 23 12.01 7.86 2.42
C ASP A 23 11.92 6.77 1.34
N LEU A 24 11.38 7.13 0.18
CA LEU A 24 11.19 6.20 -0.93
C LEU A 24 12.52 5.78 -1.57
N ASP A 25 13.56 6.59 -1.49
CA ASP A 25 14.89 6.22 -1.98
C ASP A 25 15.51 5.12 -1.12
N CYS A 26 15.38 5.21 0.19
CA CYS A 26 15.80 4.16 1.11
C CYS A 26 15.01 2.86 0.87
N LEU A 27 13.71 2.95 0.62
CA LEU A 27 12.88 1.81 0.26
C LEU A 27 13.43 1.13 -1.00
N LYS A 28 13.73 1.91 -2.04
CA LYS A 28 14.25 1.42 -3.31
C LYS A 28 15.59 0.69 -3.12
N GLU A 29 16.49 1.27 -2.34
CA GLU A 29 17.79 0.65 -2.02
C GLU A 29 17.59 -0.68 -1.29
N ASN A 30 16.70 -0.72 -0.30
CA ASN A 30 16.39 -1.93 0.46
C ASN A 30 15.80 -3.02 -0.43
N ILE A 31 14.88 -2.67 -1.33
CA ILE A 31 14.28 -3.62 -2.27
C ILE A 31 15.37 -4.21 -3.18
N THR A 32 16.23 -3.37 -3.73
CA THR A 32 17.32 -3.82 -4.61
C THR A 32 18.22 -4.80 -3.89
N LEU A 33 18.56 -4.53 -2.63
CA LEU A 33 19.36 -5.44 -1.82
C LEU A 33 18.62 -6.76 -1.58
N ILE A 34 17.37 -6.74 -1.18
CA ILE A 34 16.57 -7.94 -0.93
C ILE A 34 16.49 -8.79 -2.21
N GLN A 35 16.21 -8.18 -3.35
CA GLN A 35 16.12 -8.89 -4.63
C GLN A 35 17.47 -9.55 -4.99
N SER A 36 18.58 -8.87 -4.74
CA SER A 36 19.89 -9.40 -5.01
C SER A 36 20.27 -10.60 -4.13
N LEU A 37 19.81 -10.59 -2.87
CA LEU A 37 20.07 -11.67 -1.92
C LEU A 37 19.12 -12.86 -2.12
N ALA A 38 17.84 -12.58 -2.34
CA ALA A 38 16.82 -13.63 -2.45
C ALA A 38 16.95 -14.44 -3.75
N LYS A 39 17.28 -13.79 -4.86
CA LYS A 39 17.35 -14.39 -6.20
C LYS A 39 16.09 -15.15 -6.60
N LYS A 40 14.95 -14.71 -6.10
CA LYS A 40 13.63 -15.27 -6.31
C LYS A 40 12.61 -14.14 -6.46
N THR A 41 11.43 -14.48 -6.95
CA THR A 41 10.30 -13.55 -7.00
C THR A 41 9.97 -13.07 -5.59
N VAL A 42 9.81 -11.76 -5.44
CA VAL A 42 9.49 -11.14 -4.16
C VAL A 42 8.02 -10.74 -4.18
N ILE A 43 7.32 -11.04 -3.09
CA ILE A 43 5.94 -10.60 -2.87
C ILE A 43 5.99 -9.41 -1.90
N GLY A 44 5.39 -8.29 -2.29
CA GLY A 44 5.30 -7.11 -1.44
C GLY A 44 4.16 -7.21 -0.45
N VAL A 45 4.46 -7.39 0.82
CA VAL A 45 3.44 -7.45 1.87
C VAL A 45 3.12 -6.03 2.33
N VAL A 46 1.93 -5.55 1.98
CA VAL A 46 1.49 -4.17 2.25
C VAL A 46 0.25 -4.11 3.14
N LYS A 47 0.02 -5.14 3.92
CA LYS A 47 -1.08 -5.18 4.89
C LYS A 47 -0.94 -4.07 5.92
N ALA A 48 -2.04 -3.76 6.61
CA ALA A 48 -2.08 -2.72 7.65
C ALA A 48 -1.53 -1.38 7.12
N ASN A 49 -1.98 -0.97 5.93
CA ASN A 49 -1.52 0.26 5.27
C ASN A 49 0.02 0.26 5.06
N ALA A 50 0.57 -0.87 4.63
CA ALA A 50 2.02 -1.09 4.54
C ALA A 50 2.72 -0.81 5.88
N TYR A 51 2.14 -1.34 6.96
CA TYR A 51 2.63 -1.13 8.34
C TYR A 51 2.71 0.37 8.70
N GLY A 52 1.75 1.14 8.21
CA GLY A 52 1.67 2.58 8.45
C GLY A 52 2.44 3.45 7.46
N HIS A 53 3.12 2.85 6.48
CA HIS A 53 3.93 3.59 5.50
C HIS A 53 3.12 4.12 4.31
N GLY A 54 1.87 3.71 4.16
CA GLY A 54 1.03 4.09 3.02
C GLY A 54 1.03 3.02 1.93
N ASP A 55 -0.01 2.19 1.90
CA ASP A 55 -0.09 0.97 1.06
C ASP A 55 0.04 1.25 -0.44
N VAL A 56 -0.75 2.17 -0.98
CA VAL A 56 -0.75 2.46 -2.42
C VAL A 56 0.59 3.06 -2.86
N MET A 57 1.13 4.00 -2.11
CA MET A 57 2.41 4.63 -2.46
C MET A 57 3.55 3.62 -2.41
N ILE A 58 3.60 2.80 -1.37
CA ILE A 58 4.61 1.74 -1.26
C ILE A 58 4.44 0.73 -2.39
N ALA A 59 3.22 0.28 -2.67
CA ALA A 59 2.97 -0.66 -3.77
C ALA A 59 3.44 -0.10 -5.12
N LYS A 60 3.19 1.16 -5.39
CA LYS A 60 3.66 1.82 -6.62
C LYS A 60 5.18 1.88 -6.73
N GLU A 61 5.87 2.15 -5.63
CA GLU A 61 7.34 2.11 -5.61
C GLU A 61 7.87 0.68 -5.80
N LEU A 62 7.20 -0.31 -5.22
CA LEU A 62 7.55 -1.72 -5.44
C LEU A 62 7.36 -2.12 -6.91
N GLN A 63 6.30 -1.65 -7.56
CA GLN A 63 6.10 -1.87 -9.01
C GLN A 63 7.25 -1.34 -9.84
N LYS A 64 7.75 -0.15 -9.53
CA LYS A 64 8.91 0.44 -10.21
C LYS A 64 10.16 -0.42 -10.06
N ALA A 65 10.29 -1.16 -8.98
CA ALA A 65 11.39 -2.10 -8.74
C ALA A 65 11.15 -3.49 -9.35
N GLY A 66 10.06 -3.69 -10.07
CA GLY A 66 9.73 -4.96 -10.74
C GLY A 66 8.95 -5.94 -9.87
N ILE A 67 8.39 -5.51 -8.74
CA ILE A 67 7.54 -6.36 -7.89
C ILE A 67 6.10 -6.19 -8.35
N HIS A 68 5.48 -7.29 -8.77
CA HIS A 68 4.13 -7.31 -9.34
C HIS A 68 3.20 -8.30 -8.64
N GLN A 69 3.53 -8.67 -7.42
CA GLN A 69 2.70 -9.51 -6.56
C GLN A 69 2.67 -8.90 -5.18
N PHE A 70 1.48 -8.74 -4.64
CA PHE A 70 1.28 -8.11 -3.34
C PHE A 70 0.48 -9.02 -2.42
N ALA A 71 0.63 -8.81 -1.12
CA ALA A 71 -0.15 -9.53 -0.12
C ALA A 71 -0.72 -8.55 0.89
N VAL A 72 -1.98 -8.78 1.25
CA VAL A 72 -2.74 -8.00 2.22
C VAL A 72 -3.45 -8.94 3.18
N SER A 73 -4.00 -8.44 4.27
CA SER A 73 -4.67 -9.28 5.27
C SER A 73 -6.16 -9.48 5.01
N SER A 74 -6.82 -8.58 4.27
CA SER A 74 -8.26 -8.59 4.10
C SER A 74 -8.68 -8.15 2.70
N ILE A 75 -9.93 -8.45 2.33
CA ILE A 75 -10.51 -7.99 1.07
C ILE A 75 -10.61 -6.46 1.03
N GLU A 76 -10.88 -5.81 2.16
CA GLU A 76 -10.94 -4.34 2.24
C GLU A 76 -9.59 -3.74 1.86
N GLU A 77 -8.50 -4.28 2.36
CA GLU A 77 -7.16 -3.83 2.00
C GLU A 77 -6.86 -4.06 0.52
N ALA A 78 -7.30 -5.19 -0.03
CA ALA A 78 -7.17 -5.46 -1.46
C ALA A 78 -7.95 -4.45 -2.29
N MET A 79 -9.16 -4.10 -1.87
CA MET A 79 -9.97 -3.09 -2.54
C MET A 79 -9.30 -1.71 -2.50
N ASP A 80 -8.69 -1.34 -1.39
CA ASP A 80 -7.95 -0.08 -1.27
C ASP A 80 -6.82 0.00 -2.30
N LEU A 81 -6.08 -1.09 -2.49
CA LEU A 81 -5.05 -1.16 -3.53
C LEU A 81 -5.65 -1.01 -4.93
N ARG A 82 -6.76 -1.71 -5.22
CA ARG A 82 -7.45 -1.60 -6.52
C ARG A 82 -7.94 -0.18 -6.78
N LEU A 83 -8.53 0.47 -5.79
CA LEU A 83 -8.98 1.86 -5.89
C LEU A 83 -7.79 2.82 -6.10
N GLY A 84 -6.62 2.49 -5.57
CA GLY A 84 -5.39 3.24 -5.78
C GLY A 84 -4.71 2.99 -7.12
N GLY A 85 -5.26 2.11 -7.96
CA GLY A 85 -4.74 1.83 -9.30
C GLY A 85 -3.77 0.67 -9.40
N ILE A 86 -3.67 -0.16 -8.36
CA ILE A 86 -2.84 -1.37 -8.39
C ILE A 86 -3.65 -2.49 -9.07
N GLU A 87 -3.19 -2.95 -10.22
CA GLU A 87 -3.86 -4.00 -11.01
C GLU A 87 -3.16 -5.35 -10.93
N ASP A 88 -2.02 -5.42 -10.30
CA ASP A 88 -1.22 -6.63 -10.13
C ASP A 88 -1.91 -7.68 -9.24
N ASP A 89 -1.36 -8.87 -9.19
CA ASP A 89 -1.87 -9.95 -8.35
C ASP A 89 -1.83 -9.58 -6.87
N ILE A 90 -2.93 -9.79 -6.17
CA ILE A 90 -3.05 -9.53 -4.74
C ILE A 90 -3.49 -10.81 -4.03
N LEU A 91 -2.66 -11.27 -3.10
CA LEU A 91 -2.97 -12.40 -2.22
C LEU A 91 -3.59 -11.87 -0.93
N ILE A 92 -4.76 -12.40 -0.57
CA ILE A 92 -5.39 -12.10 0.71
C ILE A 92 -4.97 -13.20 1.70
N LEU A 93 -4.24 -12.82 2.74
CA LEU A 93 -3.69 -13.76 3.70
C LEU A 93 -4.71 -14.24 4.74
N GLY A 94 -5.72 -13.42 5.02
CA GLY A 94 -6.74 -13.71 6.00
C GLY A 94 -7.97 -14.40 5.43
N TYR A 95 -8.93 -14.65 6.31
CA TYR A 95 -10.23 -15.21 5.92
C TYR A 95 -11.00 -14.24 5.03
N THR A 96 -11.60 -14.79 3.98
CA THR A 96 -12.53 -14.06 3.11
C THR A 96 -13.83 -14.82 3.04
N ALA A 97 -14.94 -14.16 3.34
CA ALA A 97 -16.26 -14.77 3.29
C ALA A 97 -16.59 -15.18 1.85
N ILE A 98 -17.25 -16.32 1.70
CA ILE A 98 -17.60 -16.86 0.37
C ILE A 98 -18.47 -15.90 -0.45
N GLU A 99 -19.29 -15.09 0.22
CA GLU A 99 -20.12 -14.05 -0.41
C GLU A 99 -19.31 -12.99 -1.12
N CYS A 100 -18.04 -12.84 -0.78
CA CYS A 100 -17.12 -11.91 -1.43
C CYS A 100 -16.49 -12.48 -2.71
N ALA A 101 -16.69 -13.74 -3.02
CA ALA A 101 -16.07 -14.40 -4.17
C ALA A 101 -16.26 -13.64 -5.50
N PRO A 102 -17.43 -13.02 -5.81
CA PRO A 102 -17.61 -12.26 -7.04
C PRO A 102 -16.68 -11.03 -7.16
N VAL A 103 -16.12 -10.55 -6.06
CA VAL A 103 -15.25 -9.37 -6.01
C VAL A 103 -13.77 -9.73 -6.22
N LEU A 104 -13.43 -11.02 -6.20
CA LEU A 104 -12.04 -11.50 -6.25
C LEU A 104 -11.46 -11.61 -7.68
N TRP A 105 -12.20 -11.21 -8.70
CA TRP A 105 -11.78 -11.27 -10.11
C TRP A 105 -11.23 -9.94 -10.60
#